data_c0b1905e1a918132f6954664453865c4
#
_entry.id   c0b1905e1a918132f6954664453865c4
#
_cell.length_a   1.000
_cell.length_b   1.000
_cell.length_c   1.000
_cell.angle_alpha   90.00
_cell.angle_beta   90.00
_cell.angle_gamma   90.00
#
_symmetry.space_group_name_H-M   'P 1'
#
loop_
_entity.id
_entity.type
_entity.pdbx_description
1 polymer ?
#
loop_
_entity_poly.entity_id
_entity_poly.type
_entity_poly.pdbx_seq_one_letter_code
_entity_poly.pdbx_strand_id
1 'polypeptide(L)'
;MKTLKITYILAATFALAGLSACNKFLDTTPDNRATVDSEEKVISLLGSAYSENDHILIAEFYSDNVDNYGIQYTGTSRFFDSIYEWSELEESNNESTERIWGSYYSAIASANQAIIAIDGLGGPETSTALSQALGEAYLCRAYSHFILVNMFCLQYNKQTSSTDLGIPYMTKPETTLAPHYERGNVADVYAQIEEDLVKGLALVGDDNYTVPKYHFNKLAAYAFAARFYLFYEKYDEVIKYADLCLGSSPSTMLRDYDVLATMPNGSPQQQPTTLHYVDPSVNANLLLFTAFSVMGQAFGAYSTASMYSHGAYLAKNEDCQANQPWGNSAYKDAPAVYNGSMDRVIFWRCPRIFQYTDPVAGIGFLRTVYPALSTDECLLNRAEAYVHLGDYNKACEDLNLWVHNCNTTKADMTP
;
A
#
# COMPACT_ATOMS: atom_id res chain seq x y z
N MET A 1 -24.50 77.60 10.18
CA MET A 1 -23.13 77.08 9.99
C MET A 1 -22.59 76.22 11.13
N LYS A 2 -23.00 76.39 12.41
CA LYS A 2 -22.53 75.53 13.54
C LYS A 2 -23.16 74.12 13.55
N THR A 3 -24.41 73.96 13.17
CA THR A 3 -25.11 72.69 13.12
C THR A 3 -24.55 71.75 12.02
N LEU A 4 -24.17 72.26 10.88
CA LEU A 4 -23.63 71.47 9.77
C LEU A 4 -22.25 70.85 10.14
N LYS A 5 -21.42 71.56 10.90
CA LYS A 5 -20.12 71.03 11.33
C LYS A 5 -20.21 69.91 12.36
N ILE A 6 -21.22 69.93 13.21
CA ILE A 6 -21.48 68.87 14.22
C ILE A 6 -21.94 67.58 13.52
N THR A 7 -22.77 67.70 12.44
CA THR A 7 -23.23 66.54 11.69
C THR A 7 -22.10 65.83 10.93
N TYR A 8 -21.13 66.57 10.38
CA TYR A 8 -19.96 65.99 9.71
C TYR A 8 -18.98 65.34 10.72
N ILE A 9 -18.82 65.88 11.96
CA ILE A 9 -17.98 65.32 12.99
C ILE A 9 -18.62 64.02 13.51
N LEU A 10 -19.93 63.93 13.69
CA LEU A 10 -20.64 62.73 14.10
C LEU A 10 -20.60 61.65 13.00
N ALA A 11 -20.72 62.01 11.72
CA ALA A 11 -20.60 61.07 10.61
C ALA A 11 -19.18 60.53 10.45
N ALA A 12 -18.16 61.33 10.67
CA ALA A 12 -16.76 60.91 10.63
C ALA A 12 -16.37 59.98 11.81
N THR A 13 -16.92 60.23 12.99
CA THR A 13 -16.71 59.35 14.16
C THR A 13 -17.42 58.01 14.00
N PHE A 14 -18.58 57.97 13.39
CA PHE A 14 -19.29 56.73 13.09
C PHE A 14 -18.59 55.90 12.01
N ALA A 15 -18.00 56.56 10.98
CA ALA A 15 -17.20 55.87 9.94
C ALA A 15 -15.87 55.31 10.49
N LEU A 16 -15.24 55.97 11.43
CA LEU A 16 -14.02 55.49 12.09
C LEU A 16 -14.29 54.34 13.08
N ALA A 17 -15.45 54.31 13.75
CA ALA A 17 -15.82 53.20 14.64
C ALA A 17 -16.20 51.93 13.90
N GLY A 18 -16.63 52.05 12.60
CA GLY A 18 -16.93 50.90 11.73
C GLY A 18 -15.70 50.16 11.21
N LEU A 19 -14.51 50.77 11.26
CA LEU A 19 -13.27 50.18 10.75
C LEU A 19 -12.56 49.29 11.77
N SER A 20 -12.95 49.32 13.03
CA SER A 20 -12.35 48.47 14.11
C SER A 20 -13.12 47.16 14.38
N ALA A 21 -14.25 46.90 13.68
CA ALA A 21 -15.09 45.73 13.97
C ALA A 21 -14.74 44.48 13.14
N CYS A 22 -13.76 44.57 12.22
CA CYS A 22 -13.47 43.47 11.27
C CYS A 22 -12.24 42.61 11.62
N ASN A 23 -11.48 42.93 12.67
CA ASN A 23 -10.26 42.15 12.96
C ASN A 23 -10.55 40.72 13.43
N LYS A 24 -11.66 40.45 14.11
CA LYS A 24 -12.04 39.11 14.53
C LYS A 24 -12.64 38.23 13.41
N PHE A 25 -13.13 38.84 12.33
CA PHE A 25 -13.68 38.11 11.20
C PHE A 25 -12.60 37.66 10.20
N LEU A 26 -11.46 38.34 10.22
CA LEU A 26 -10.28 37.97 9.39
C LEU A 26 -9.37 36.96 10.10
N ASP A 27 -9.53 36.77 11.41
CA ASP A 27 -8.81 35.75 12.20
C ASP A 27 -9.50 34.37 12.19
N THR A 28 -10.72 34.27 11.73
CA THR A 28 -11.33 32.99 11.39
C THR A 28 -10.85 32.57 10.01
N THR A 29 -10.02 31.55 9.96
CA THR A 29 -9.64 30.90 8.69
C THR A 29 -10.91 30.69 7.86
N PRO A 30 -10.96 31.19 6.62
CA PRO A 30 -12.17 31.08 5.75
C PRO A 30 -12.43 29.66 5.27
N ASP A 31 -11.69 28.69 5.79
CA ASP A 31 -11.67 27.32 5.34
C ASP A 31 -12.14 26.40 6.47
N ASN A 32 -13.16 25.59 6.21
CA ASN A 32 -13.63 24.52 7.08
C ASN A 32 -12.58 23.40 7.31
N ARG A 33 -11.30 23.65 7.07
CA ARG A 33 -10.24 22.71 7.42
C ARG A 33 -10.17 22.62 8.94
N ALA A 34 -10.48 21.45 9.46
CA ALA A 34 -10.27 21.17 10.87
C ALA A 34 -8.79 21.42 11.20
N THR A 35 -8.50 22.35 12.11
CA THR A 35 -7.16 22.52 12.62
C THR A 35 -6.77 21.25 13.36
N VAL A 36 -5.59 20.71 13.04
CA VAL A 36 -5.03 19.52 13.72
C VAL A 36 -4.30 20.01 14.97
N ASP A 37 -5.05 20.22 16.03
CA ASP A 37 -4.64 20.90 17.27
C ASP A 37 -4.70 19.99 18.51
N SER A 38 -4.87 18.68 18.31
CA SER A 38 -4.81 17.68 19.38
C SER A 38 -4.20 16.37 18.90
N GLU A 39 -3.75 15.56 19.85
CA GLU A 39 -3.18 14.24 19.64
C GLU A 39 -4.15 13.30 18.89
N GLU A 40 -5.43 13.27 19.29
CA GLU A 40 -6.45 12.45 18.65
C GLU A 40 -6.68 12.86 17.18
N LYS A 41 -6.60 14.16 16.88
CA LYS A 41 -6.74 14.64 15.50
C LYS A 41 -5.53 14.28 14.64
N VAL A 42 -4.31 14.27 15.21
CA VAL A 42 -3.11 13.79 14.51
C VAL A 42 -3.26 12.32 14.18
N ILE A 43 -3.63 11.48 15.16
CA ILE A 43 -3.84 10.04 14.97
C ILE A 43 -4.94 9.78 13.94
N SER A 44 -6.03 10.53 13.99
CA SER A 44 -7.11 10.43 12.99
C SER A 44 -6.65 10.85 11.58
N LEU A 45 -5.83 11.88 11.47
CA LEU A 45 -5.27 12.34 10.18
C LEU A 45 -4.40 11.28 9.52
N LEU A 46 -3.65 10.50 10.31
CA LEU A 46 -2.81 9.42 9.80
C LEU A 46 -3.60 8.32 9.09
N GLY A 47 -4.89 8.15 9.36
CA GLY A 47 -5.77 7.30 8.54
C GLY A 47 -5.82 7.73 7.06
N SER A 48 -5.54 9.01 6.75
CA SER A 48 -5.45 9.53 5.38
C SER A 48 -4.02 9.52 4.81
N ALA A 49 -3.04 9.02 5.56
CA ALA A 49 -1.65 8.89 5.11
C ALA A 49 -1.39 7.58 4.34
N TYR A 50 -2.46 6.85 4.01
CA TYR A 50 -2.45 5.63 3.19
C TYR A 50 -3.17 5.90 1.87
N SER A 51 -2.63 5.38 0.77
CA SER A 51 -3.22 5.59 -0.55
C SER A 51 -4.57 4.88 -0.68
N GLU A 52 -5.60 5.59 -1.14
CA GLU A 52 -6.92 4.99 -1.42
C GLU A 52 -7.00 4.31 -2.80
N ASN A 53 -6.10 4.67 -3.74
CA ASN A 53 -5.95 4.02 -5.04
C ASN A 53 -4.55 3.39 -5.08
N ASP A 54 -4.46 2.12 -5.45
CA ASP A 54 -3.20 1.41 -5.41
C ASP A 54 -2.78 0.85 -6.78
N HIS A 55 -1.62 0.27 -6.78
CA HIS A 55 -0.93 -0.20 -7.99
C HIS A 55 -1.15 -1.70 -8.28
N ILE A 56 -1.80 -2.45 -7.38
CA ILE A 56 -1.80 -3.92 -7.45
C ILE A 56 -2.43 -4.46 -8.74
N LEU A 57 -3.49 -3.83 -9.24
CA LEU A 57 -4.14 -4.29 -10.47
C LEU A 57 -3.23 -4.07 -11.68
N ILE A 58 -2.64 -2.88 -11.83
CA ILE A 58 -1.72 -2.58 -12.94
C ILE A 58 -0.48 -3.47 -12.87
N ALA A 59 0.09 -3.63 -11.66
CA ALA A 59 1.26 -4.49 -11.47
C ALA A 59 0.96 -5.95 -11.86
N GLU A 60 -0.24 -6.47 -11.54
CA GLU A 60 -0.65 -7.81 -11.94
C GLU A 60 -0.80 -7.94 -13.46
N PHE A 61 -1.39 -6.95 -14.13
CA PHE A 61 -1.50 -6.96 -15.60
C PHE A 61 -0.15 -6.82 -16.31
N TYR A 62 0.82 -6.15 -15.71
CA TYR A 62 2.17 -6.03 -16.26
C TYR A 62 3.09 -7.20 -15.87
N SER A 63 2.51 -8.29 -15.39
CA SER A 63 3.19 -9.57 -15.17
C SER A 63 2.83 -10.60 -16.24
N ASP A 64 3.56 -11.72 -16.26
CA ASP A 64 3.29 -12.85 -17.14
C ASP A 64 2.09 -13.71 -16.65
N ASN A 65 1.41 -13.31 -15.59
CA ASN A 65 0.38 -14.11 -14.93
C ASN A 65 -1.01 -14.01 -15.58
N VAL A 66 -1.21 -13.06 -16.50
CA VAL A 66 -2.53 -12.74 -17.06
C VAL A 66 -2.68 -13.26 -18.48
N ASP A 67 -3.71 -14.08 -18.70
CA ASP A 67 -4.10 -14.59 -20.02
C ASP A 67 -5.30 -13.83 -20.60
N ASN A 68 -5.35 -13.74 -21.95
CA ASN A 68 -6.48 -13.20 -22.69
C ASN A 68 -7.38 -14.35 -23.19
N TYR A 69 -8.59 -14.42 -22.67
CA TYR A 69 -9.58 -15.46 -22.99
C TYR A 69 -10.48 -15.14 -24.20
N GLY A 70 -10.30 -13.97 -24.81
CA GLY A 70 -10.97 -13.58 -26.05
C GLY A 70 -12.26 -12.79 -25.85
N ILE A 71 -12.75 -12.24 -26.96
CA ILE A 71 -13.86 -11.27 -27.05
C ILE A 71 -15.24 -11.82 -26.66
N GLN A 72 -15.39 -13.13 -26.51
CA GLN A 72 -16.63 -13.75 -26.05
C GLN A 72 -16.93 -13.44 -24.58
N TYR A 73 -15.94 -12.91 -23.84
CA TYR A 73 -16.11 -12.47 -22.47
C TYR A 73 -16.33 -10.96 -22.41
N THR A 74 -17.39 -10.56 -21.73
CA THR A 74 -17.86 -9.16 -21.72
C THR A 74 -17.28 -8.33 -20.58
N GLY A 75 -16.58 -8.96 -19.64
CA GLY A 75 -15.96 -8.28 -18.50
C GLY A 75 -14.60 -7.65 -18.84
N THR A 76 -14.59 -6.81 -19.87
CA THR A 76 -13.41 -6.03 -20.29
C THR A 76 -13.74 -4.54 -20.41
N SER A 77 -12.70 -3.71 -20.49
CA SER A 77 -12.77 -2.29 -20.80
C SER A 77 -11.56 -1.91 -21.65
N ARG A 78 -11.63 -0.78 -22.36
CA ARG A 78 -10.46 -0.25 -23.08
C ARG A 78 -9.25 -0.08 -22.17
N PHE A 79 -9.48 0.26 -20.93
CA PHE A 79 -8.41 0.35 -19.92
C PHE A 79 -7.69 -0.99 -19.74
N PHE A 80 -8.44 -2.11 -19.59
CA PHE A 80 -7.84 -3.44 -19.46
C PHE A 80 -7.11 -3.87 -20.72
N ASP A 81 -7.69 -3.59 -21.90
CA ASP A 81 -7.03 -3.86 -23.17
C ASP A 81 -5.70 -3.13 -23.26
N SER A 82 -5.69 -1.82 -22.90
CA SER A 82 -4.49 -0.99 -22.97
C SER A 82 -3.38 -1.47 -22.02
N ILE A 83 -3.70 -1.83 -20.76
CA ILE A 83 -2.67 -2.32 -19.83
C ILE A 83 -2.16 -3.70 -20.21
N TYR A 84 -3.02 -4.60 -20.71
CA TYR A 84 -2.61 -5.93 -21.19
C TYR A 84 -1.69 -5.83 -22.42
N GLU A 85 -1.98 -4.93 -23.34
CA GLU A 85 -1.20 -4.69 -24.55
C GLU A 85 0.03 -3.78 -24.33
N TRP A 86 0.25 -3.30 -23.12
CA TRP A 86 1.31 -2.33 -22.78
C TRP A 86 1.24 -1.05 -23.62
N SER A 87 0.04 -0.65 -23.98
CA SER A 87 -0.23 0.56 -24.74
C SER A 87 -0.44 1.78 -23.86
N GLU A 88 -0.47 2.98 -24.46
CA GLU A 88 -0.68 4.22 -23.74
C GLU A 88 -2.06 4.24 -23.06
N LEU A 89 -2.11 4.65 -21.80
CA LEU A 89 -3.33 4.71 -21.00
C LEU A 89 -4.00 6.06 -21.20
N GLU A 90 -5.12 6.07 -21.93
CA GLU A 90 -5.92 7.30 -22.20
C GLU A 90 -7.09 7.45 -21.21
N GLU A 91 -7.53 6.38 -20.55
CA GLU A 91 -8.69 6.40 -19.67
C GLU A 91 -8.32 6.75 -18.23
N SER A 92 -9.04 7.70 -17.63
CA SER A 92 -8.94 8.03 -16.21
C SER A 92 -10.03 7.28 -15.43
N ASN A 93 -9.62 6.33 -14.60
CA ASN A 93 -10.47 5.60 -13.66
C ASN A 93 -9.72 5.38 -12.34
N ASN A 94 -10.30 4.63 -11.39
CA ASN A 94 -9.67 4.41 -10.09
C ASN A 94 -8.34 3.65 -10.14
N GLU A 95 -8.08 2.93 -11.22
CA GLU A 95 -6.88 2.11 -11.46
C GLU A 95 -5.85 2.83 -12.34
N SER A 96 -6.17 4.04 -12.86
CA SER A 96 -5.27 4.73 -13.78
C SER A 96 -3.99 5.22 -13.10
N THR A 97 -2.92 5.32 -13.87
CA THR A 97 -1.62 5.82 -13.40
C THR A 97 -1.73 7.23 -12.79
N GLU A 98 -2.61 8.09 -13.35
CA GLU A 98 -2.91 9.41 -12.81
C GLU A 98 -3.50 9.32 -11.40
N ARG A 99 -4.48 8.42 -11.18
CA ARG A 99 -5.12 8.23 -9.87
C ARG A 99 -4.16 7.62 -8.85
N ILE A 100 -3.38 6.64 -9.25
CA ILE A 100 -2.33 6.04 -8.40
C ILE A 100 -1.35 7.12 -7.97
N TRP A 101 -0.79 7.89 -8.92
CA TRP A 101 0.13 8.99 -8.64
C TRP A 101 -0.47 10.00 -7.66
N GLY A 102 -1.66 10.52 -7.97
CA GLY A 102 -2.34 11.52 -7.14
C GLY A 102 -2.67 11.01 -5.73
N SER A 103 -3.10 9.76 -5.60
CA SER A 103 -3.47 9.17 -4.31
C SER A 103 -2.26 8.95 -3.40
N TYR A 104 -1.13 8.49 -3.93
CA TYR A 104 0.10 8.37 -3.13
C TYR A 104 0.65 9.75 -2.71
N TYR A 105 0.61 10.77 -3.59
CA TYR A 105 1.00 12.13 -3.18
C TYR A 105 0.02 12.76 -2.18
N SER A 106 -1.28 12.42 -2.23
CA SER A 106 -2.25 12.82 -1.18
C SER A 106 -1.92 12.17 0.17
N ALA A 107 -1.53 10.90 0.18
CA ALA A 107 -1.06 10.22 1.39
C ALA A 107 0.20 10.88 1.95
N ILE A 108 1.17 11.22 1.10
CA ILE A 108 2.38 11.97 1.48
C ILE A 108 2.02 13.34 2.07
N ALA A 109 1.07 14.07 1.46
CA ALA A 109 0.64 15.37 1.98
C ALA A 109 0.01 15.24 3.37
N SER A 110 -0.79 14.20 3.63
CA SER A 110 -1.38 13.89 4.93
C SER A 110 -0.29 13.55 5.96
N ALA A 111 0.70 12.74 5.60
CA ALA A 111 1.85 12.44 6.45
C ALA A 111 2.66 13.70 6.79
N ASN A 112 2.92 14.56 5.80
CA ASN A 112 3.61 15.83 6.02
C ASN A 112 2.82 16.75 6.95
N GLN A 113 1.50 16.82 6.81
CA GLN A 113 0.64 17.62 7.69
C GLN A 113 0.64 17.07 9.11
N ALA A 114 0.64 15.76 9.29
CA ALA A 114 0.76 15.13 10.61
C ALA A 114 2.10 15.47 11.29
N ILE A 115 3.22 15.41 10.57
CA ILE A 115 4.56 15.77 11.05
C ILE A 115 4.57 17.22 11.57
N ILE A 116 4.02 18.18 10.79
CA ILE A 116 3.95 19.58 11.19
C ILE A 116 3.03 19.78 12.40
N ALA A 117 1.88 19.08 12.44
CA ALA A 117 0.97 19.19 13.58
C ALA A 117 1.60 18.67 14.87
N ILE A 118 2.37 17.57 14.81
CA ILE A 118 3.12 17.03 15.96
C ILE A 118 4.13 18.04 16.46
N ASP A 119 4.90 18.68 15.56
CA ASP A 119 5.84 19.74 15.93
C ASP A 119 5.12 20.93 16.61
N GLY A 120 3.98 21.34 16.06
CA GLY A 120 3.12 22.40 16.64
C GLY A 120 2.53 22.06 18.02
N LEU A 121 2.39 20.76 18.35
CA LEU A 121 1.93 20.27 19.65
C LEU A 121 3.07 20.09 20.66
N GLY A 122 4.30 20.46 20.33
CA GLY A 122 5.47 20.37 21.21
C GLY A 122 6.40 19.20 20.91
N GLY A 123 6.15 18.47 19.82
CA GLY A 123 7.01 17.39 19.34
C GLY A 123 6.74 16.01 19.96
N PRO A 124 7.51 14.99 19.53
CA PRO A 124 7.31 13.60 19.94
C PRO A 124 7.59 13.34 21.43
N GLU A 125 8.35 14.21 22.10
CA GLU A 125 8.67 14.08 23.53
C GLU A 125 7.47 14.40 24.42
N THR A 126 6.40 14.96 23.87
CA THR A 126 5.21 15.37 24.62
C THR A 126 4.42 14.17 25.12
N SER A 127 4.28 13.12 24.29
CA SER A 127 3.60 11.88 24.66
C SER A 127 4.08 10.70 23.84
N THR A 128 3.89 9.49 24.38
CA THR A 128 4.17 8.23 23.64
C THR A 128 3.31 8.14 22.36
N ALA A 129 2.07 8.58 22.40
CA ALA A 129 1.16 8.53 21.27
C ALA A 129 1.63 9.45 20.13
N LEU A 130 2.07 10.68 20.42
CA LEU A 130 2.66 11.58 19.41
C LEU A 130 3.99 11.06 18.87
N SER A 131 4.81 10.42 19.71
CA SER A 131 6.04 9.77 19.26
C SER A 131 5.75 8.65 18.25
N GLN A 132 4.80 7.76 18.57
CA GLN A 132 4.39 6.67 17.67
C GLN A 132 3.72 7.20 16.39
N ALA A 133 2.89 8.24 16.50
CA ALA A 133 2.27 8.91 15.35
C ALA A 133 3.31 9.54 14.42
N LEU A 134 4.37 10.12 14.95
CA LEU A 134 5.49 10.63 14.14
C LEU A 134 6.22 9.51 13.42
N GLY A 135 6.45 8.39 14.11
CA GLY A 135 7.04 7.19 13.49
C GLY A 135 6.20 6.67 12.33
N GLU A 136 4.89 6.56 12.51
CA GLU A 136 3.95 6.16 11.46
C GLU A 136 3.95 7.16 10.29
N ALA A 137 3.94 8.46 10.55
CA ALA A 137 3.97 9.49 9.51
C ALA A 137 5.21 9.38 8.61
N TYR A 138 6.39 9.15 9.20
CA TYR A 138 7.62 8.93 8.44
C TYR A 138 7.54 7.64 7.60
N LEU A 139 7.01 6.55 8.16
CA LEU A 139 6.85 5.28 7.44
C LEU A 139 5.85 5.39 6.28
N CYS A 140 4.72 6.06 6.47
CA CYS A 140 3.74 6.31 5.41
C CYS A 140 4.36 7.13 4.28
N ARG A 141 5.15 8.16 4.60
CA ARG A 141 5.83 8.99 3.60
C ARG A 141 6.89 8.19 2.86
N ALA A 142 7.71 7.42 3.55
CA ALA A 142 8.72 6.55 2.97
C ALA A 142 8.09 5.49 2.04
N TYR A 143 7.06 4.79 2.50
CA TYR A 143 6.36 3.76 1.74
C TYR A 143 5.71 4.33 0.47
N SER A 144 5.04 5.47 0.58
CA SER A 144 4.40 6.11 -0.58
C SER A 144 5.40 6.52 -1.64
N HIS A 145 6.54 7.11 -1.26
CA HIS A 145 7.61 7.43 -2.21
C HIS A 145 8.28 6.17 -2.77
N PHE A 146 8.40 5.10 -1.96
CA PHE A 146 8.93 3.81 -2.42
C PHE A 146 8.05 3.20 -3.53
N ILE A 147 6.72 3.21 -3.36
CA ILE A 147 5.82 2.72 -4.41
C ILE A 147 5.93 3.62 -5.65
N LEU A 148 5.89 4.94 -5.49
CA LEU A 148 5.98 5.87 -6.62
C LEU A 148 7.27 5.72 -7.42
N VAL A 149 8.44 5.62 -6.78
CA VAL A 149 9.71 5.50 -7.49
C VAL A 149 9.79 4.17 -8.25
N ASN A 150 9.29 3.07 -7.67
CA ASN A 150 9.33 1.77 -8.33
C ASN A 150 8.27 1.61 -9.44
N MET A 151 7.17 2.39 -9.39
CA MET A 151 6.16 2.38 -10.44
C MET A 151 6.49 3.30 -11.62
N PHE A 152 7.15 4.44 -11.39
CA PHE A 152 7.30 5.52 -12.37
C PHE A 152 8.74 5.83 -12.76
N CYS A 153 9.72 5.09 -12.23
CA CYS A 153 11.13 5.23 -12.56
C CYS A 153 11.75 3.89 -12.93
N LEU A 154 12.98 3.94 -13.39
CA LEU A 154 13.79 2.73 -13.54
C LEU A 154 14.10 2.13 -12.17
N GLN A 155 14.21 0.81 -12.11
CA GLN A 155 14.63 0.10 -10.92
C GLN A 155 15.96 0.63 -10.39
N TYR A 156 16.12 0.68 -9.06
CA TYR A 156 17.39 1.06 -8.46
C TYR A 156 18.54 0.16 -8.96
N ASN A 157 19.62 0.79 -9.35
CA ASN A 157 20.87 0.15 -9.75
C ASN A 157 22.03 1.01 -9.29
N LYS A 158 22.98 0.46 -8.56
CA LYS A 158 24.15 1.17 -8.02
C LYS A 158 24.97 1.95 -9.08
N GLN A 159 24.92 1.53 -10.34
CA GLN A 159 25.71 2.11 -11.42
C GLN A 159 25.02 3.28 -12.12
N THR A 160 23.70 3.26 -12.23
CA THR A 160 22.93 4.20 -13.07
C THR A 160 22.00 5.13 -12.29
N SER A 161 21.57 4.77 -11.08
CA SER A 161 20.55 5.50 -10.32
C SER A 161 20.90 6.96 -10.00
N SER A 162 22.17 7.32 -10.01
CA SER A 162 22.60 8.73 -9.86
C SER A 162 22.28 9.60 -11.09
N THR A 163 21.94 8.99 -12.22
CA THR A 163 21.61 9.66 -13.49
C THR A 163 20.19 9.34 -13.96
N ASP A 164 19.60 8.25 -13.49
CA ASP A 164 18.23 7.87 -13.82
C ASP A 164 17.24 8.83 -13.17
N LEU A 165 16.24 9.29 -13.96
CA LEU A 165 15.25 10.24 -13.45
C LEU A 165 14.41 9.62 -12.32
N GLY A 166 14.38 10.32 -11.20
CA GLY A 166 13.59 9.97 -10.02
C GLY A 166 12.17 10.57 -10.05
N ILE A 167 11.61 10.76 -8.87
CA ILE A 167 10.34 11.46 -8.60
C ILE A 167 10.61 12.63 -7.66
N PRO A 168 9.72 13.66 -7.60
CA PRO A 168 9.78 14.67 -6.54
C PRO A 168 9.61 14.03 -5.15
N TYR A 169 10.56 14.27 -4.24
CA TYR A 169 10.44 13.82 -2.85
C TYR A 169 9.88 14.93 -1.98
N MET A 170 8.63 14.76 -1.52
CA MET A 170 7.86 15.80 -0.84
C MET A 170 7.96 15.68 0.68
N THR A 171 8.61 16.66 1.33
CA THR A 171 8.80 16.68 2.80
C THR A 171 7.97 17.73 3.51
N LYS A 172 7.19 18.53 2.76
CA LYS A 172 6.35 19.61 3.30
C LYS A 172 5.03 19.66 2.53
N PRO A 173 3.93 20.09 3.18
CA PRO A 173 2.69 20.37 2.48
C PRO A 173 2.85 21.49 1.46
N GLU A 174 2.13 21.38 0.37
CA GLU A 174 2.08 22.44 -0.65
C GLU A 174 1.30 23.65 -0.14
N THR A 175 1.85 24.85 -0.35
CA THR A 175 1.24 26.13 0.04
C THR A 175 0.86 26.98 -1.14
N THR A 176 1.24 26.57 -2.36
CA THR A 176 0.96 27.28 -3.62
C THR A 176 0.19 26.39 -4.57
N LEU A 177 -0.64 26.97 -5.43
CA LEU A 177 -1.38 26.24 -6.44
C LEU A 177 -0.46 25.80 -7.58
N ALA A 178 -0.48 24.51 -7.91
CA ALA A 178 0.25 23.89 -9.02
C ALA A 178 1.75 24.29 -9.06
N PRO A 179 2.52 24.05 -7.98
CA PRO A 179 3.95 24.33 -7.99
C PRO A 179 4.67 23.38 -8.96
N HIS A 180 5.77 23.86 -9.53
CA HIS A 180 6.64 23.03 -10.36
C HIS A 180 7.69 22.35 -9.49
N TYR A 181 7.87 21.04 -9.66
CA TYR A 181 8.87 20.25 -8.95
C TYR A 181 9.84 19.58 -9.93
N GLU A 182 11.11 19.62 -9.60
CA GLU A 182 12.13 18.83 -10.30
C GLU A 182 12.07 17.37 -9.84
N ARG A 183 12.29 16.44 -10.77
CA ARG A 183 12.23 15.00 -10.48
C ARG A 183 13.40 14.52 -9.64
N GLY A 184 14.59 15.13 -9.79
CA GLY A 184 15.81 14.58 -9.21
C GLY A 184 16.23 13.25 -9.84
N ASN A 185 16.97 12.44 -9.12
CA ASN A 185 17.41 11.12 -9.57
C ASN A 185 16.97 10.01 -8.60
N VAL A 186 17.01 8.76 -9.07
CA VAL A 186 16.57 7.59 -8.30
C VAL A 186 17.40 7.40 -7.02
N ALA A 187 18.72 7.63 -7.08
CA ALA A 187 19.60 7.44 -5.92
C ALA A 187 19.23 8.41 -4.77
N ASP A 188 18.96 9.68 -5.09
CA ASP A 188 18.55 10.68 -4.10
C ASP A 188 17.19 10.33 -3.49
N VAL A 189 16.25 9.81 -4.28
CA VAL A 189 14.93 9.35 -3.78
C VAL A 189 15.11 8.20 -2.80
N TYR A 190 15.91 7.19 -3.13
CA TYR A 190 16.18 6.06 -2.24
C TYR A 190 16.87 6.48 -0.95
N ALA A 191 17.82 7.43 -1.02
CA ALA A 191 18.48 7.97 0.18
C ALA A 191 17.49 8.70 1.11
N GLN A 192 16.55 9.47 0.55
CA GLN A 192 15.51 10.15 1.34
C GLN A 192 14.48 9.19 1.92
N ILE A 193 14.11 8.11 1.18
CA ILE A 193 13.28 7.02 1.71
C ILE A 193 13.98 6.36 2.91
N GLU A 194 15.28 6.06 2.79
CA GLU A 194 16.05 5.48 3.90
C GLU A 194 16.06 6.39 5.14
N GLU A 195 16.25 7.69 4.95
CA GLU A 195 16.23 8.65 6.05
C GLU A 195 14.89 8.64 6.80
N ASP A 196 13.77 8.66 6.08
CA ASP A 196 12.44 8.59 6.67
C ASP A 196 12.18 7.22 7.31
N LEU A 197 12.56 6.14 6.66
CA LEU A 197 12.43 4.78 7.18
C LEU A 197 13.16 4.63 8.52
N VAL A 198 14.41 5.08 8.62
CA VAL A 198 15.19 4.99 9.86
C VAL A 198 14.58 5.83 10.98
N LYS A 199 14.07 7.04 10.69
CA LYS A 199 13.34 7.88 11.65
C LYS A 199 12.06 7.18 12.11
N GLY A 200 11.31 6.60 11.17
CA GLY A 200 10.07 5.89 11.47
C GLY A 200 10.29 4.66 12.34
N LEU A 201 11.28 3.82 11.99
CA LEU A 201 11.64 2.63 12.75
C LEU A 201 12.03 2.92 14.21
N ALA A 202 12.62 4.08 14.49
CA ALA A 202 13.02 4.48 15.84
C ALA A 202 11.83 4.85 16.74
N LEU A 203 10.70 5.24 16.17
CA LEU A 203 9.58 5.85 16.90
C LEU A 203 8.28 5.03 16.84
N VAL A 204 8.08 4.22 15.79
CA VAL A 204 6.83 3.47 15.56
C VAL A 204 6.52 2.55 16.74
N GLY A 205 5.23 2.47 17.10
CA GLY A 205 4.69 1.61 18.15
C GLY A 205 3.37 0.95 17.73
N ASP A 206 2.77 0.21 18.68
CA ASP A 206 1.60 -0.60 18.42
C ASP A 206 0.36 -0.14 19.21
N ASP A 207 0.47 0.96 20.00
CA ASP A 207 -0.51 1.29 21.04
C ASP A 207 -1.59 2.27 20.59
N ASN A 208 -1.41 2.98 19.47
CA ASN A 208 -2.32 4.04 19.03
C ASN A 208 -3.66 3.51 18.48
N TYR A 209 -3.74 2.23 18.10
CA TYR A 209 -4.90 1.69 17.39
C TYR A 209 -5.40 0.37 17.98
N THR A 210 -6.72 0.18 18.00
CA THR A 210 -7.34 -1.09 18.43
C THR A 210 -7.13 -2.22 17.40
N VAL A 211 -6.94 -1.88 16.12
CA VAL A 211 -6.60 -2.82 15.05
C VAL A 211 -5.35 -2.30 14.35
N PRO A 212 -4.16 -2.55 14.92
CA PRO A 212 -2.90 -1.95 14.43
C PRO A 212 -2.51 -2.39 13.02
N LYS A 213 -3.05 -3.50 12.50
CA LYS A 213 -2.68 -4.01 11.17
C LYS A 213 -3.23 -3.22 9.98
N TYR A 214 -4.08 -2.22 10.21
CA TYR A 214 -4.44 -1.22 9.19
C TYR A 214 -3.54 0.02 9.21
N HIS A 215 -2.54 0.00 10.09
CA HIS A 215 -1.56 1.07 10.29
C HIS A 215 -0.15 0.50 10.34
N PHE A 216 0.86 1.34 10.11
CA PHE A 216 2.22 0.92 10.37
C PHE A 216 2.39 0.63 11.86
N ASN A 217 2.70 -0.60 12.15
CA ASN A 217 3.08 -1.15 13.46
C ASN A 217 4.54 -1.65 13.37
N LYS A 218 5.12 -2.06 14.49
CA LYS A 218 6.54 -2.46 14.52
C LYS A 218 6.88 -3.57 13.52
N LEU A 219 6.06 -4.64 13.48
CA LEU A 219 6.34 -5.75 12.57
C LEU A 219 6.17 -5.35 11.10
N ALA A 220 5.16 -4.53 10.79
CA ALA A 220 4.99 -3.97 9.45
C ALA A 220 6.17 -3.07 9.05
N ALA A 221 6.69 -2.26 9.98
CA ALA A 221 7.86 -1.42 9.74
C ALA A 221 9.12 -2.24 9.44
N TYR A 222 9.34 -3.35 10.18
CA TYR A 222 10.44 -4.27 9.92
C TYR A 222 10.31 -4.98 8.57
N ALA A 223 9.10 -5.45 8.22
CA ALA A 223 8.84 -6.07 6.92
C ALA A 223 9.04 -5.09 5.76
N PHE A 224 8.59 -3.83 5.92
CA PHE A 224 8.84 -2.79 4.94
C PHE A 224 10.34 -2.49 4.80
N ALA A 225 11.07 -2.41 5.91
CA ALA A 225 12.52 -2.23 5.89
C ALA A 225 13.22 -3.38 5.14
N ALA A 226 12.82 -4.63 5.39
CA ALA A 226 13.37 -5.78 4.67
C ALA A 226 13.12 -5.67 3.16
N ARG A 227 11.89 -5.35 2.73
CA ARG A 227 11.57 -5.10 1.31
C ARG A 227 12.37 -3.94 0.73
N PHE A 228 12.39 -2.80 1.40
CA PHE A 228 13.10 -1.60 0.93
C PHE A 228 14.59 -1.87 0.72
N TYR A 229 15.24 -2.50 1.71
CA TYR A 229 16.66 -2.79 1.62
C TYR A 229 16.99 -3.88 0.57
N LEU A 230 16.06 -4.79 0.28
CA LEU A 230 16.22 -5.73 -0.84
C LEU A 230 16.29 -4.97 -2.16
N PHE A 231 15.35 -4.07 -2.42
CA PHE A 231 15.33 -3.20 -3.60
C PHE A 231 16.52 -2.24 -3.65
N TYR A 232 17.04 -1.84 -2.50
CA TYR A 232 18.22 -0.96 -2.38
C TYR A 232 19.55 -1.71 -2.42
N GLU A 233 19.52 -3.05 -2.61
CA GLU A 233 20.68 -3.97 -2.65
C GLU A 233 21.56 -3.92 -1.39
N LYS A 234 20.97 -3.70 -0.20
CA LYS A 234 21.63 -3.71 1.10
C LYS A 234 21.26 -4.98 1.89
N TYR A 235 21.77 -6.12 1.43
CA TYR A 235 21.31 -7.44 1.86
C TYR A 235 21.55 -7.76 3.35
N ASP A 236 22.58 -7.22 3.98
CA ASP A 236 22.79 -7.37 5.43
C ASP A 236 21.65 -6.70 6.24
N GLU A 237 21.16 -5.54 5.78
CA GLU A 237 20.00 -4.87 6.41
C GLU A 237 18.71 -5.63 6.18
N VAL A 238 18.54 -6.30 5.02
CA VAL A 238 17.39 -7.19 4.77
C VAL A 238 17.32 -8.26 5.84
N ILE A 239 18.42 -8.98 6.07
CA ILE A 239 18.49 -10.06 7.05
C ILE A 239 18.18 -9.53 8.45
N LYS A 240 18.80 -8.44 8.85
CA LYS A 240 18.60 -7.80 10.15
C LYS A 240 17.11 -7.48 10.41
N TYR A 241 16.43 -6.84 9.47
CA TYR A 241 15.04 -6.46 9.67
C TYR A 241 14.08 -7.64 9.49
N ALA A 242 14.39 -8.60 8.64
CA ALA A 242 13.62 -9.84 8.54
C ALA A 242 13.73 -10.67 9.83
N ASP A 243 14.89 -10.73 10.48
CA ASP A 243 15.08 -11.38 11.78
C ASP A 243 14.23 -10.71 12.88
N LEU A 244 14.17 -9.37 12.89
CA LEU A 244 13.32 -8.62 13.82
C LEU A 244 11.83 -8.86 13.56
N CYS A 245 11.43 -9.02 12.31
CA CYS A 245 10.04 -9.27 11.91
C CYS A 245 9.60 -10.69 12.25
N LEU A 246 10.42 -11.69 11.91
CA LEU A 246 10.08 -13.11 12.01
C LEU A 246 10.35 -13.71 13.41
N GLY A 247 11.21 -13.05 14.20
CA GLY A 247 11.61 -13.50 15.52
C GLY A 247 12.36 -14.82 15.51
N SER A 248 12.40 -15.50 16.68
CA SER A 248 13.15 -16.74 16.87
C SER A 248 12.47 -18.00 16.32
N SER A 249 11.20 -17.91 15.92
CA SER A 249 10.40 -19.05 15.46
C SER A 249 9.59 -18.68 14.22
N PRO A 250 10.23 -18.48 13.07
CA PRO A 250 9.58 -18.01 11.84
C PRO A 250 8.36 -18.84 11.43
N SER A 251 8.41 -20.18 11.62
CA SER A 251 7.30 -21.08 11.28
C SER A 251 5.97 -20.73 11.93
N THR A 252 5.99 -20.13 13.12
CA THR A 252 4.76 -19.74 13.85
C THR A 252 4.17 -18.41 13.35
N MET A 253 4.92 -17.69 12.54
CA MET A 253 4.53 -16.38 12.00
C MET A 253 3.95 -16.50 10.59
N LEU A 254 4.24 -17.58 9.87
CA LEU A 254 3.78 -17.77 8.50
C LEU A 254 2.27 -17.99 8.42
N ARG A 255 1.71 -17.81 7.25
CA ARG A 255 0.31 -18.07 6.95
C ARG A 255 0.02 -19.56 7.11
N ASP A 256 -1.08 -19.87 7.81
CA ASP A 256 -1.52 -21.25 8.00
C ASP A 256 -2.24 -21.78 6.75
N TYR A 257 -1.48 -22.38 5.84
CA TYR A 257 -2.00 -22.98 4.62
C TYR A 257 -2.78 -24.26 4.87
N ASP A 258 -2.59 -24.95 5.98
CA ASP A 258 -3.41 -26.10 6.35
C ASP A 258 -4.84 -25.67 6.71
N VAL A 259 -4.99 -24.54 7.39
CA VAL A 259 -6.31 -23.92 7.63
C VAL A 259 -6.96 -23.49 6.32
N LEU A 260 -6.25 -22.77 5.45
CA LEU A 260 -6.78 -22.35 4.15
C LEU A 260 -7.24 -23.54 3.29
N ALA A 261 -6.49 -24.64 3.28
CA ALA A 261 -6.81 -25.85 2.53
C ALA A 261 -8.14 -26.53 2.98
N THR A 262 -8.57 -26.26 4.21
CA THR A 262 -9.86 -26.80 4.73
C THR A 262 -11.04 -25.90 4.44
N MET A 263 -10.81 -24.67 3.98
CA MET A 263 -11.86 -23.71 3.73
C MET A 263 -12.58 -23.99 2.40
N PRO A 264 -13.88 -23.64 2.29
CA PRO A 264 -14.62 -23.87 1.05
C PRO A 264 -14.04 -23.00 -0.07
N ASN A 265 -13.70 -23.62 -1.19
CA ASN A 265 -13.36 -22.97 -2.43
C ASN A 265 -14.35 -23.38 -3.54
N GLY A 266 -14.62 -22.52 -4.51
CA GLY A 266 -15.36 -22.89 -5.71
C GLY A 266 -16.76 -22.29 -5.90
N SER A 267 -17.18 -21.29 -5.13
CA SER A 267 -18.41 -20.53 -5.42
C SER A 267 -18.20 -19.03 -5.23
N PRO A 268 -18.77 -18.19 -6.12
CA PRO A 268 -18.73 -16.73 -5.95
C PRO A 268 -19.29 -16.20 -4.64
N GLN A 269 -20.18 -16.98 -3.99
CA GLN A 269 -20.74 -16.63 -2.70
C GLN A 269 -19.84 -17.05 -1.52
N GLN A 270 -18.75 -17.75 -1.77
CA GLN A 270 -17.85 -18.24 -0.72
C GLN A 270 -16.73 -17.22 -0.48
N GLN A 271 -17.10 -16.09 0.07
CA GLN A 271 -16.15 -15.10 0.58
C GLN A 271 -15.41 -15.48 1.88
N PRO A 272 -15.79 -16.53 2.67
CA PRO A 272 -15.11 -16.83 3.92
C PRO A 272 -13.61 -17.05 3.77
N THR A 273 -13.16 -17.79 2.76
CA THR A 273 -11.72 -18.02 2.48
C THR A 273 -11.01 -16.71 2.14
N THR A 274 -11.59 -15.92 1.25
CA THR A 274 -11.04 -14.62 0.84
C THR A 274 -11.00 -13.63 2.01
N LEU A 275 -12.06 -13.57 2.82
CA LEU A 275 -12.10 -12.70 3.99
C LEU A 275 -11.11 -13.16 5.07
N HIS A 276 -10.97 -14.48 5.28
CA HIS A 276 -9.95 -15.00 6.19
C HIS A 276 -8.54 -14.66 5.73
N TYR A 277 -8.27 -14.73 4.41
CA TYR A 277 -6.94 -14.40 3.88
C TYR A 277 -6.50 -12.99 4.25
N VAL A 278 -7.42 -12.03 4.30
CA VAL A 278 -7.17 -10.63 4.62
C VAL A 278 -7.60 -10.24 6.06
N ASP A 279 -7.87 -11.21 6.91
CA ASP A 279 -8.30 -10.95 8.29
C ASP A 279 -7.11 -10.41 9.12
N PRO A 280 -7.30 -9.34 9.89
CA PRO A 280 -6.25 -8.80 10.74
C PRO A 280 -5.85 -9.72 11.90
N SER A 281 -6.64 -10.75 12.24
CA SER A 281 -6.26 -11.76 13.23
C SER A 281 -5.24 -12.79 12.73
N VAL A 282 -5.07 -12.91 11.40
CA VAL A 282 -4.07 -13.80 10.80
C VAL A 282 -2.67 -13.27 11.04
N ASN A 283 -1.80 -14.04 11.70
CA ASN A 283 -0.44 -13.61 12.07
C ASN A 283 0.38 -13.14 10.87
N ALA A 284 0.24 -13.82 9.74
CA ALA A 284 1.00 -13.49 8.53
C ALA A 284 0.70 -12.10 7.95
N ASN A 285 -0.48 -11.54 8.23
CA ASN A 285 -0.83 -10.20 7.77
C ASN A 285 -0.18 -9.16 8.69
N LEU A 286 0.73 -8.36 8.19
CA LEU A 286 1.45 -7.34 8.94
C LEU A 286 0.90 -5.94 8.69
N LEU A 287 0.56 -5.65 7.44
CA LEU A 287 -0.08 -4.40 7.02
C LEU A 287 -1.15 -4.71 5.98
N LEU A 288 -2.38 -4.29 6.25
CA LEU A 288 -3.53 -4.46 5.38
C LEU A 288 -3.93 -3.11 4.80
N PHE A 289 -4.00 -3.02 3.48
CA PHE A 289 -4.51 -1.84 2.80
C PHE A 289 -5.92 -2.08 2.29
N THR A 290 -6.73 -1.01 2.34
CA THR A 290 -8.05 -0.96 1.72
C THR A 290 -7.98 0.02 0.56
N ALA A 291 -8.33 -0.41 -0.65
CA ALA A 291 -8.22 0.43 -1.83
C ALA A 291 -9.48 0.41 -2.68
N PHE A 292 -9.73 1.49 -3.41
CA PHE A 292 -10.64 1.49 -4.54
C PHE A 292 -10.01 0.67 -5.65
N SER A 293 -10.50 -0.55 -5.85
CA SER A 293 -9.95 -1.45 -6.84
C SER A 293 -10.96 -2.48 -7.31
N VAL A 294 -10.86 -2.83 -8.57
CA VAL A 294 -11.60 -3.94 -9.19
C VAL A 294 -10.80 -5.25 -9.16
N MET A 295 -9.66 -5.32 -8.46
CA MET A 295 -8.81 -6.50 -8.35
C MET A 295 -9.60 -7.75 -7.95
N GLY A 296 -10.44 -7.66 -6.91
CA GLY A 296 -11.29 -8.77 -6.49
C GLY A 296 -12.37 -9.17 -7.51
N GLN A 297 -12.71 -8.30 -8.47
CA GLN A 297 -13.58 -8.62 -9.59
C GLN A 297 -12.79 -9.25 -10.75
N ALA A 298 -11.61 -8.74 -11.07
CA ALA A 298 -10.81 -9.22 -12.19
C ALA A 298 -10.18 -10.59 -11.92
N PHE A 299 -9.65 -10.81 -10.71
CA PHE A 299 -8.89 -12.01 -10.37
C PHE A 299 -9.50 -12.85 -9.23
N GLY A 300 -10.58 -12.39 -8.60
CA GLY A 300 -11.30 -13.13 -7.57
C GLY A 300 -12.46 -13.97 -8.10
N ALA A 301 -13.41 -14.27 -7.22
CA ALA A 301 -14.57 -15.12 -7.47
C ALA A 301 -15.44 -14.71 -8.67
N TYR A 302 -15.38 -13.48 -9.11
CA TYR A 302 -16.17 -12.94 -10.21
C TYR A 302 -15.42 -12.94 -11.55
N SER A 303 -14.19 -13.38 -11.59
CA SER A 303 -13.34 -13.37 -12.80
C SER A 303 -13.86 -14.24 -13.96
N THR A 304 -14.81 -15.15 -13.70
CA THR A 304 -15.38 -16.03 -14.71
C THR A 304 -16.02 -15.31 -15.91
N ALA A 305 -16.40 -14.04 -15.75
CA ALA A 305 -16.90 -13.20 -16.83
C ALA A 305 -15.84 -12.24 -17.42
N SER A 306 -14.65 -12.19 -16.85
CA SER A 306 -13.57 -11.31 -17.31
C SER A 306 -12.88 -11.84 -18.56
N MET A 307 -12.53 -10.96 -19.48
CA MET A 307 -11.70 -11.30 -20.64
C MET A 307 -10.26 -11.63 -20.22
N TYR A 308 -9.78 -10.96 -19.19
CA TYR A 308 -8.44 -11.13 -18.64
C TYR A 308 -8.52 -11.78 -17.26
N SER A 309 -7.73 -12.82 -17.03
CA SER A 309 -7.65 -13.53 -15.74
C SER A 309 -6.40 -14.38 -15.67
N HIS A 310 -6.10 -14.93 -14.48
CA HIS A 310 -5.06 -15.93 -14.35
C HIS A 310 -5.41 -17.20 -15.15
N GLY A 311 -4.44 -17.73 -15.86
CA GLY A 311 -4.64 -18.87 -16.77
C GLY A 311 -4.32 -20.21 -16.15
N ALA A 312 -4.81 -21.26 -16.80
CA ALA A 312 -4.47 -22.62 -16.44
C ALA A 312 -2.97 -22.94 -16.62
N TYR A 313 -2.30 -22.24 -17.51
CA TYR A 313 -0.85 -22.39 -17.70
C TYR A 313 -0.09 -22.03 -16.45
N LEU A 314 -0.37 -20.87 -15.86
CA LEU A 314 0.19 -20.43 -14.60
C LEU A 314 0.01 -21.50 -13.50
N ALA A 315 -1.23 -21.96 -13.28
CA ALA A 315 -1.54 -22.92 -12.23
C ALA A 315 -0.91 -24.30 -12.43
N LYS A 316 -0.86 -24.78 -13.69
CA LYS A 316 -0.40 -26.16 -14.00
C LYS A 316 1.10 -26.23 -14.22
N ASN A 317 1.70 -25.20 -14.81
CA ASN A 317 3.08 -25.27 -15.28
C ASN A 317 4.05 -24.44 -14.44
N GLU A 318 3.56 -23.42 -13.72
CA GLU A 318 4.41 -22.48 -13.03
C GLU A 318 4.18 -22.42 -11.52
N ASP A 319 2.93 -22.52 -11.04
CA ASP A 319 2.63 -22.30 -9.63
C ASP A 319 2.23 -23.58 -8.87
N CYS A 320 1.07 -24.18 -9.20
CA CYS A 320 0.45 -25.18 -8.32
C CYS A 320 0.81 -26.63 -8.62
N GLN A 321 1.19 -26.95 -9.86
CA GLN A 321 1.41 -28.31 -10.34
C GLN A 321 2.71 -28.44 -11.16
N ALA A 322 3.55 -27.42 -11.20
CA ALA A 322 4.79 -27.46 -11.92
C ALA A 322 5.79 -28.44 -11.30
N ASN A 323 6.71 -28.94 -12.10
CA ASN A 323 7.84 -29.71 -11.62
C ASN A 323 8.88 -28.75 -11.05
N GLN A 324 8.72 -28.42 -9.79
CA GLN A 324 9.52 -27.44 -9.05
C GLN A 324 10.85 -28.03 -8.53
N PRO A 325 11.84 -27.19 -8.14
CA PRO A 325 13.10 -27.68 -7.55
C PRO A 325 12.90 -28.60 -6.33
N TRP A 326 11.83 -28.43 -5.57
CA TRP A 326 11.44 -29.30 -4.44
C TRP A 326 10.68 -30.56 -4.85
N GLY A 327 10.55 -30.82 -6.13
CA GLY A 327 9.87 -31.99 -6.67
C GLY A 327 8.38 -31.71 -6.99
N ASN A 328 7.73 -32.81 -7.42
CA ASN A 328 6.32 -32.77 -7.83
C ASN A 328 5.42 -32.80 -6.60
N SER A 329 4.86 -31.65 -6.21
CA SER A 329 3.96 -31.54 -5.07
C SER A 329 2.83 -30.57 -5.35
N ALA A 330 1.70 -30.76 -4.67
CA ALA A 330 0.56 -29.88 -4.80
C ALA A 330 0.66 -28.73 -3.79
N TYR A 331 0.26 -27.56 -4.22
CA TYR A 331 0.03 -26.41 -3.34
C TYR A 331 -1.17 -26.70 -2.44
N LYS A 332 -1.04 -26.48 -1.12
CA LYS A 332 -2.09 -26.86 -0.14
C LYS A 332 -3.39 -26.09 -0.34
N ASP A 333 -3.29 -24.77 -0.56
CA ASP A 333 -4.42 -23.90 -0.88
C ASP A 333 -4.60 -23.86 -2.41
N ALA A 334 -5.04 -24.98 -2.98
CA ALA A 334 -5.20 -25.10 -4.43
C ALA A 334 -6.22 -24.08 -4.97
N PRO A 335 -5.86 -23.33 -6.00
CA PRO A 335 -6.81 -22.41 -6.63
C PRO A 335 -7.97 -23.19 -7.27
N ALA A 336 -9.14 -22.54 -7.33
CA ALA A 336 -10.25 -23.08 -8.08
C ALA A 336 -9.96 -22.97 -9.58
N VAL A 337 -9.98 -24.11 -10.27
CA VAL A 337 -9.88 -24.17 -11.73
C VAL A 337 -11.28 -24.37 -12.31
N TYR A 338 -11.74 -23.40 -13.09
CA TYR A 338 -13.03 -23.50 -13.78
C TYR A 338 -12.85 -24.16 -15.15
N ASN A 339 -13.38 -25.36 -15.28
CA ASN A 339 -13.42 -26.12 -16.53
C ASN A 339 -14.61 -25.66 -17.37
N GLY A 340 -14.34 -24.82 -18.34
CA GLY A 340 -15.25 -24.47 -19.43
C GLY A 340 -14.57 -24.74 -20.75
N SER A 341 -14.91 -23.98 -21.78
CA SER A 341 -14.11 -23.94 -23.02
C SER A 341 -12.69 -23.39 -22.76
N MET A 342 -12.46 -22.80 -21.59
CA MET A 342 -11.17 -22.28 -21.14
C MET A 342 -11.01 -22.47 -19.63
N ASP A 343 -9.87 -22.99 -19.24
CA ASP A 343 -9.52 -23.18 -17.82
C ASP A 343 -9.08 -21.83 -17.23
N ARG A 344 -9.84 -21.32 -16.27
CA ARG A 344 -9.52 -20.13 -15.49
C ARG A 344 -9.12 -20.52 -14.09
N VAL A 345 -8.17 -19.79 -13.54
CA VAL A 345 -7.67 -20.01 -12.19
C VAL A 345 -8.11 -18.87 -11.28
N ILE A 346 -8.65 -19.19 -10.13
CA ILE A 346 -9.08 -18.21 -9.12
C ILE A 346 -8.33 -18.49 -7.84
N PHE A 347 -7.53 -17.51 -7.43
CA PHE A 347 -6.93 -17.46 -6.12
C PHE A 347 -7.82 -16.65 -5.17
N TRP A 348 -8.22 -17.26 -4.05
CA TRP A 348 -9.15 -16.67 -3.08
C TRP A 348 -8.46 -15.68 -2.14
N ARG A 349 -7.78 -14.66 -2.67
CA ARG A 349 -6.90 -13.76 -1.91
C ARG A 349 -7.36 -12.30 -1.90
N CYS A 350 -8.15 -11.88 -2.88
CA CYS A 350 -8.61 -10.51 -3.01
C CYS A 350 -10.13 -10.45 -2.95
N PRO A 351 -10.73 -9.93 -1.86
CA PRO A 351 -12.18 -9.78 -1.75
C PRO A 351 -12.70 -8.71 -2.71
N ARG A 352 -13.88 -8.96 -3.27
CA ARG A 352 -14.67 -7.94 -3.95
C ARG A 352 -15.66 -7.36 -2.96
N ILE A 353 -15.39 -6.14 -2.50
CA ILE A 353 -16.25 -5.42 -1.55
C ILE A 353 -16.94 -4.28 -2.30
N PHE A 354 -18.26 -4.18 -2.21
CA PHE A 354 -19.00 -3.05 -2.77
C PHE A 354 -19.42 -2.10 -1.64
N GLN A 355 -18.81 -0.92 -1.65
CA GLN A 355 -19.14 0.13 -0.70
C GLN A 355 -20.26 1.01 -1.27
N TYR A 356 -21.45 0.95 -0.69
CA TYR A 356 -22.57 1.80 -1.10
C TYR A 356 -22.32 3.25 -0.63
N THR A 357 -22.41 4.20 -1.54
CA THR A 357 -22.52 5.64 -1.25
C THR A 357 -23.98 6.06 -1.18
N ASP A 358 -24.85 5.41 -1.97
CA ASP A 358 -26.30 5.50 -1.88
C ASP A 358 -26.89 4.09 -1.95
N PRO A 359 -27.23 3.48 -0.79
CA PRO A 359 -27.82 2.14 -0.74
C PRO A 359 -29.19 2.04 -1.43
N VAL A 360 -29.96 3.14 -1.47
CA VAL A 360 -31.28 3.15 -2.10
C VAL A 360 -31.19 3.14 -3.61
N ALA A 361 -30.28 3.94 -4.15
CA ALA A 361 -30.02 3.98 -5.59
C ALA A 361 -29.09 2.84 -6.08
N GLY A 362 -28.50 2.06 -5.16
CA GLY A 362 -27.54 1.01 -5.50
C GLY A 362 -26.20 1.55 -6.02
N ILE A 363 -25.88 2.81 -5.73
CA ILE A 363 -24.65 3.48 -6.20
C ILE A 363 -23.55 3.30 -5.17
N GLY A 364 -22.34 3.03 -5.66
CA GLY A 364 -21.16 2.84 -4.81
C GLY A 364 -19.91 2.55 -5.61
N PHE A 365 -18.86 2.13 -4.89
CA PHE A 365 -17.56 1.82 -5.47
C PHE A 365 -17.10 0.42 -5.08
N LEU A 366 -16.36 -0.21 -5.96
CA LEU A 366 -15.64 -1.44 -5.64
C LEU A 366 -14.40 -1.13 -4.83
N ARG A 367 -14.22 -1.90 -3.76
CA ARG A 367 -13.01 -1.90 -2.94
C ARG A 367 -12.47 -3.32 -2.83
N THR A 368 -11.20 -3.41 -2.54
CA THR A 368 -10.55 -4.62 -2.07
C THR A 368 -9.79 -4.36 -0.78
N VAL A 369 -9.43 -5.43 -0.09
CA VAL A 369 -8.44 -5.44 1.00
C VAL A 369 -7.34 -6.39 0.60
N TYR A 370 -6.08 -6.04 0.85
CA TYR A 370 -4.96 -6.90 0.54
C TYR A 370 -3.83 -6.75 1.57
N PRO A 371 -3.05 -7.82 1.83
CA PRO A 371 -1.85 -7.72 2.63
C PRO A 371 -0.77 -6.95 1.84
N ALA A 372 -0.54 -5.69 2.22
CA ALA A 372 0.54 -4.89 1.65
C ALA A 372 1.91 -5.38 2.11
N LEU A 373 1.99 -5.97 3.31
CA LEU A 373 3.18 -6.60 3.87
C LEU A 373 2.78 -7.87 4.60
N SER A 374 3.53 -8.95 4.41
CA SER A 374 3.31 -10.24 5.06
C SER A 374 4.61 -10.86 5.58
N THR A 375 4.47 -11.79 6.51
CA THR A 375 5.61 -12.56 7.02
C THR A 375 6.15 -13.54 6.00
N ASP A 376 5.26 -14.10 5.14
CA ASP A 376 5.67 -15.00 4.04
C ASP A 376 6.64 -14.29 3.08
N GLU A 377 6.29 -13.06 2.67
CA GLU A 377 7.18 -12.23 1.85
C GLU A 377 8.49 -11.89 2.60
N CYS A 378 8.37 -11.51 3.87
CA CYS A 378 9.55 -11.16 4.67
C CYS A 378 10.55 -12.31 4.78
N LEU A 379 10.07 -13.57 4.89
CA LEU A 379 10.89 -14.78 4.87
C LEU A 379 11.59 -14.96 3.51
N LEU A 380 10.85 -14.78 2.40
CA LEU A 380 11.40 -14.92 1.06
C LEU A 380 12.41 -13.81 0.74
N ASN A 381 12.18 -12.58 1.20
CA ASN A 381 13.16 -11.49 1.08
C ASN A 381 14.47 -11.83 1.79
N ARG A 382 14.41 -12.49 2.97
CA ARG A 382 15.59 -12.95 3.70
C ARG A 382 16.31 -14.08 2.96
N ALA A 383 15.57 -15.03 2.41
CA ALA A 383 16.15 -16.11 1.59
C ALA A 383 16.90 -15.54 0.38
N GLU A 384 16.31 -14.58 -0.34
CA GLU A 384 16.93 -13.90 -1.47
C GLU A 384 18.21 -13.15 -1.06
N ALA A 385 18.18 -12.45 0.08
CA ALA A 385 19.35 -11.77 0.61
C ALA A 385 20.50 -12.75 0.94
N TYR A 386 20.19 -13.92 1.51
CA TYR A 386 21.19 -14.96 1.72
C TYR A 386 21.80 -15.48 0.42
N VAL A 387 21.00 -15.63 -0.66
CA VAL A 387 21.52 -15.99 -1.99
C VAL A 387 22.52 -14.94 -2.48
N HIS A 388 22.19 -13.66 -2.40
CA HIS A 388 23.08 -12.56 -2.81
C HIS A 388 24.37 -12.51 -2.01
N LEU A 389 24.35 -12.90 -0.75
CA LEU A 389 25.54 -12.97 0.12
C LEU A 389 26.30 -14.30 0.01
N GLY A 390 25.79 -15.27 -0.77
CA GLY A 390 26.41 -16.58 -0.97
C GLY A 390 26.19 -17.56 0.17
N ASP A 391 25.29 -17.27 1.11
CA ASP A 391 24.90 -18.19 2.19
C ASP A 391 23.74 -19.11 1.74
N TYR A 392 24.02 -19.99 0.80
CA TYR A 392 23.00 -20.86 0.21
C TYR A 392 22.38 -21.83 1.21
N ASN A 393 23.10 -22.19 2.29
CA ASN A 393 22.55 -23.05 3.33
C ASN A 393 21.36 -22.39 4.03
N LYS A 394 21.53 -21.13 4.48
CA LYS A 394 20.44 -20.39 5.11
C LYS A 394 19.32 -20.03 4.14
N ALA A 395 19.66 -19.73 2.88
CA ALA A 395 18.65 -19.55 1.85
C ALA A 395 17.77 -20.79 1.68
N CYS A 396 18.36 -21.99 1.62
CA CYS A 396 17.63 -23.26 1.56
C CYS A 396 16.82 -23.54 2.84
N GLU A 397 17.33 -23.18 4.03
CA GLU A 397 16.56 -23.30 5.28
C GLU A 397 15.24 -22.50 5.21
N ASP A 398 15.32 -21.23 4.80
CA ASP A 398 14.14 -20.37 4.66
C ASP A 398 13.19 -20.85 3.54
N LEU A 399 13.72 -21.20 2.39
CA LEU A 399 12.94 -21.73 1.27
C LEU A 399 12.26 -23.06 1.62
N ASN A 400 12.93 -23.97 2.31
CA ASN A 400 12.34 -25.24 2.78
C ASN A 400 11.24 -24.98 3.80
N LEU A 401 11.44 -24.04 4.72
CA LEU A 401 10.40 -23.64 5.66
C LEU A 401 9.15 -23.15 4.94
N TRP A 402 9.31 -22.27 3.93
CA TRP A 402 8.19 -21.76 3.15
C TRP A 402 7.51 -22.86 2.33
N VAL A 403 8.29 -23.67 1.60
CA VAL A 403 7.76 -24.75 0.75
C VAL A 403 6.98 -25.78 1.57
N HIS A 404 7.50 -26.24 2.71
CA HIS A 404 6.80 -27.19 3.58
C HIS A 404 5.54 -26.60 4.20
N ASN A 405 5.50 -25.27 4.37
CA ASN A 405 4.32 -24.58 4.86
C ASN A 405 3.20 -24.53 3.81
N CYS A 406 3.51 -24.21 2.55
CA CYS A 406 2.50 -23.99 1.52
C CYS A 406 2.26 -25.18 0.58
N ASN A 407 3.17 -26.18 0.53
CA ASN A 407 3.07 -27.37 -0.31
C ASN A 407 2.97 -28.68 0.48
N THR A 408 2.52 -29.71 -0.19
CA THR A 408 2.41 -31.07 0.39
C THR A 408 3.74 -31.82 0.42
N THR A 409 4.80 -31.29 -0.20
CA THR A 409 6.13 -31.92 -0.24
C THR A 409 6.77 -32.01 1.14
N LYS A 410 7.59 -33.04 1.31
CA LYS A 410 8.50 -33.20 2.46
C LYS A 410 9.97 -33.18 2.02
N ALA A 411 10.23 -33.02 0.72
CA ALA A 411 11.58 -32.97 0.20
C ALA A 411 12.22 -31.61 0.51
N ASP A 412 13.47 -31.63 0.97
CA ASP A 412 14.27 -30.45 1.20
C ASP A 412 15.08 -30.08 -0.03
N MET A 413 15.14 -28.79 -0.33
CA MET A 413 16.15 -28.25 -1.23
C MET A 413 17.48 -28.18 -0.52
N THR A 414 18.54 -28.44 -1.26
CA THR A 414 19.93 -28.34 -0.82
C THR A 414 20.69 -27.41 -1.73
N PRO A 415 21.75 -26.74 -1.24
CA PRO A 415 22.58 -25.84 -2.02
C PRO A 415 23.18 -26.46 -3.27
#